data_5b1bff88abb676384939de88c1c53105
#
_entry.id   5b1bff88abb676384939de88c1c53105
#
_cell.length_a   1.000
_cell.length_b   1.000
_cell.length_c   1.000
_cell.angle_alpha   90.00
_cell.angle_beta   90.00
_cell.angle_gamma   90.00
#
_symmetry.space_group_name_H-M   'P 1'
#
loop_
_entity.id
_entity.type
_entity.pdbx_description
1 polymer ?
#
loop_
_entity_poly.entity_id
_entity_poly.type
_entity_poly.pdbx_seq_one_letter_code
_entity_poly.pdbx_strand_id
1 'polypeptide(L)'
;MIEQARQSESEFNVTRIRGIIFSGQMQDVIALNGELNPVRNAILYSDGRAEEQAKQLAETYQGGAERFLNTVGNRLEGCLPLPKLMWLREHEPETYARIRHVLISSKDYLIAQLTGECVDDVAACSTAGAMNIRNGQWNAELCEVAGIDMTILPHLHNPQDNIGTVTESAAQRTGFSAGTAVYAGIGDAGATTLASGVSHPGQYNINIGTSGWIATVSPEPFTDKPGAANLAFGVEEGFVNAVPFLNAGDVHKWVTGVFADGDYVEAHRLIETSKPGSNGVLCLPYLVGERFPVMNPNIRGAYVGLDPDTTKADMMRAALEGVAFSIRQGMESFDAKPTEISLIGGGAREKAWCQILADVLEHPIEVFANADILPAVAMASLVFNVPDLLQSVCECTVYQPNPDTARTYADAYRRFLSLYPMLRTMD
;
A
#
# COMPACT_ATOMS: atom_id res chain seq x y z
N MET A 1 -11.20 21.50 10.49
CA MET A 1 -11.91 20.95 9.30
C MET A 1 -13.26 21.65 9.08
N ILE A 2 -14.26 21.47 9.95
CA ILE A 2 -15.60 22.13 9.80
C ILE A 2 -15.47 23.66 9.74
N GLU A 3 -14.64 24.26 10.57
CA GLU A 3 -14.38 25.70 10.58
C GLU A 3 -13.69 26.18 9.30
N GLN A 4 -12.76 25.41 8.77
CA GLN A 4 -12.10 25.68 7.48
C GLN A 4 -13.07 25.57 6.31
N ALA A 5 -13.93 24.52 6.30
CA ALA A 5 -14.95 24.35 5.28
C ALA A 5 -15.94 25.53 5.28
N ARG A 6 -16.35 26.02 6.44
CA ARG A 6 -17.18 27.23 6.56
C ARG A 6 -16.52 28.51 6.06
N GLN A 7 -15.18 28.58 6.14
CA GLN A 7 -14.40 29.74 5.65
C GLN A 7 -14.16 29.67 4.14
N SER A 8 -14.02 28.46 3.57
CA SER A 8 -13.71 28.26 2.15
C SER A 8 -14.94 28.25 1.24
N GLU A 9 -16.11 27.86 1.77
CA GLU A 9 -17.36 27.75 0.99
C GLU A 9 -18.48 28.53 1.69
N SER A 10 -18.97 29.58 1.06
CA SER A 10 -20.05 30.43 1.58
C SER A 10 -21.39 29.69 1.77
N GLU A 11 -21.58 28.55 1.09
CA GLU A 11 -22.80 27.73 1.16
C GLU A 11 -22.63 26.46 2.02
N PHE A 12 -21.46 26.27 2.66
CA PHE A 12 -21.23 25.09 3.48
C PHE A 12 -22.19 25.03 4.68
N ASN A 13 -22.98 23.98 4.73
CA ASN A 13 -23.90 23.71 5.82
C ASN A 13 -23.63 22.34 6.45
N VAL A 14 -23.14 22.34 7.69
CA VAL A 14 -22.80 21.11 8.44
C VAL A 14 -24.00 20.15 8.59
N THR A 15 -25.23 20.66 8.60
CA THR A 15 -26.45 19.82 8.71
C THR A 15 -26.71 18.99 7.44
N ARG A 16 -26.01 19.29 6.35
CA ARG A 16 -26.10 18.52 5.09
C ARG A 16 -25.12 17.33 5.05
N ILE A 17 -24.21 17.23 6.04
CA ILE A 17 -23.32 16.09 6.16
C ILE A 17 -24.14 14.86 6.52
N ARG A 18 -24.15 13.85 5.64
CA ARG A 18 -24.95 12.63 5.79
C ARG A 18 -24.20 11.54 6.54
N GLY A 19 -22.86 11.58 6.51
CA GLY A 19 -22.02 10.61 7.20
C GLY A 19 -20.56 11.03 7.20
N ILE A 20 -19.79 10.36 8.03
CA ILE A 20 -18.35 10.52 8.19
C ILE A 20 -17.72 9.17 8.01
N ILE A 21 -16.73 9.09 7.14
CA ILE A 21 -15.92 7.91 6.92
C ILE A 21 -14.44 8.31 6.87
N PHE A 22 -13.57 7.48 7.43
CA PHE A 22 -12.15 7.77 7.51
C PHE A 22 -11.32 6.72 6.79
N SER A 23 -10.16 7.13 6.34
CA SER A 23 -9.03 6.26 6.02
C SER A 23 -7.81 6.75 6.80
N GLY A 24 -6.95 5.83 7.21
CA GLY A 24 -5.76 6.18 8.00
C GLY A 24 -4.72 5.07 8.00
N GLN A 25 -3.52 5.45 8.47
CA GLN A 25 -2.42 4.49 8.62
C GLN A 25 -2.82 3.32 9.52
N MET A 26 -2.22 2.18 9.29
CA MET A 26 -2.48 0.93 9.98
C MET A 26 -1.27 0.47 10.79
N GLN A 27 -1.40 -0.67 11.48
CA GLN A 27 -0.29 -1.33 12.18
C GLN A 27 0.24 -0.53 13.38
N ASP A 28 -0.60 0.33 13.94
CA ASP A 28 -0.31 1.11 15.15
C ASP A 28 -0.73 0.35 16.41
N VAL A 29 -0.22 0.78 17.57
CA VAL A 29 -0.78 0.45 18.88
C VAL A 29 -1.21 1.75 19.55
N ILE A 30 -2.52 1.99 19.56
CA ILE A 30 -3.14 3.13 20.23
C ILE A 30 -3.84 2.59 21.46
N ALA A 31 -3.18 2.69 22.61
CA ALA A 31 -3.61 2.11 23.87
C ALA A 31 -4.47 3.12 24.67
N LEU A 32 -5.71 2.74 24.99
CA LEU A 32 -6.68 3.59 25.66
C LEU A 32 -7.11 3.01 27.00
N ASN A 33 -7.49 3.90 27.93
CA ASN A 33 -8.17 3.52 29.18
C ASN A 33 -9.69 3.37 28.96
N GLY A 34 -10.44 3.07 30.03
CA GLY A 34 -11.89 2.89 29.95
C GLY A 34 -12.70 4.16 29.63
N GLU A 35 -12.07 5.34 29.66
CA GLU A 35 -12.66 6.63 29.29
C GLU A 35 -12.21 7.07 27.88
N LEU A 36 -11.61 6.16 27.11
CA LEU A 36 -11.08 6.36 25.77
C LEU A 36 -9.97 7.42 25.67
N ASN A 37 -9.26 7.66 26.78
CA ASN A 37 -8.08 8.52 26.80
C ASN A 37 -6.83 7.68 26.56
N PRO A 38 -5.85 8.19 25.75
CA PRO A 38 -4.58 7.50 25.55
C PRO A 38 -3.83 7.33 26.88
N VAL A 39 -3.35 6.11 27.18
CA VAL A 39 -2.52 5.84 28.37
C VAL A 39 -1.06 6.14 28.13
N ARG A 40 -0.68 6.31 26.86
CA ARG A 40 0.63 6.69 26.35
C ARG A 40 0.54 7.21 24.92
N ASN A 41 1.65 7.72 24.38
CA ASN A 41 1.75 8.00 22.94
C ASN A 41 1.64 6.70 22.13
N ALA A 42 0.98 6.74 20.97
CA ALA A 42 0.86 5.62 20.06
C ALA A 42 2.24 5.09 19.63
N ILE A 43 2.34 3.77 19.45
CA ILE A 43 3.50 3.13 18.80
C ILE A 43 3.14 2.90 17.35
N LEU A 44 3.84 3.61 16.45
CA LEU A 44 3.48 3.66 15.03
C LEU A 44 4.00 2.43 14.26
N TYR A 45 3.47 2.20 13.07
CA TYR A 45 3.84 1.14 12.14
C TYR A 45 5.35 1.06 11.83
N SER A 46 6.04 2.20 11.81
CA SER A 46 7.48 2.29 11.53
C SER A 46 8.38 1.92 12.72
N ASP A 47 7.77 1.68 13.90
CA ASP A 47 8.51 1.35 15.12
C ASP A 47 8.69 -0.15 15.26
N GLY A 48 9.89 -0.64 15.04
CA GLY A 48 10.26 -2.06 15.11
C GLY A 48 10.79 -2.51 16.47
N ARG A 49 10.46 -1.81 17.60
CA ARG A 49 11.03 -2.09 18.93
C ARG A 49 10.78 -3.50 19.48
N ALA A 50 9.79 -4.22 18.96
CA ALA A 50 9.35 -5.51 19.47
C ALA A 50 9.95 -6.72 18.71
N GLU A 51 11.15 -6.57 18.13
CA GLU A 51 11.79 -7.63 17.35
C GLU A 51 12.08 -8.89 18.19
N GLU A 52 12.48 -8.73 19.46
CA GLU A 52 12.73 -9.86 20.36
C GLU A 52 11.41 -10.60 20.71
N GLN A 53 10.31 -9.86 20.89
CA GLN A 53 8.99 -10.45 21.12
C GLN A 53 8.48 -11.19 19.88
N ALA A 54 8.77 -10.68 18.69
CA ALA A 54 8.45 -11.38 17.44
C ALA A 54 9.21 -12.71 17.33
N LYS A 55 10.50 -12.75 17.68
CA LYS A 55 11.29 -13.97 17.74
C LYS A 55 10.75 -14.95 18.79
N GLN A 56 10.47 -14.46 19.99
CA GLN A 56 9.88 -15.27 21.05
C GLN A 56 8.54 -15.90 20.62
N LEU A 57 7.67 -15.11 19.96
CA LEU A 57 6.40 -15.60 19.45
C LEU A 57 6.61 -16.69 18.37
N ALA A 58 7.59 -16.50 17.47
CA ALA A 58 7.95 -17.51 16.47
C ALA A 58 8.43 -18.82 17.08
N GLU A 59 9.14 -18.77 18.21
CA GLU A 59 9.65 -19.95 18.92
C GLU A 59 8.56 -20.67 19.73
N THR A 60 7.60 -19.91 20.29
CA THR A 60 6.57 -20.45 21.20
C THR A 60 5.29 -20.85 20.49
N TYR A 61 4.96 -20.21 19.38
CA TYR A 61 3.78 -20.56 18.58
C TYR A 61 4.01 -21.87 17.82
N GLN A 62 3.15 -22.85 18.05
CA GLN A 62 3.29 -24.17 17.40
C GLN A 62 3.26 -24.05 15.89
N GLY A 63 4.30 -24.53 15.19
CA GLY A 63 4.48 -24.38 13.75
C GLY A 63 5.23 -23.10 13.34
N GLY A 64 5.61 -22.27 14.30
CA GLY A 64 6.53 -21.15 14.11
C GLY A 64 6.07 -20.10 13.11
N ALA A 65 7.04 -19.41 12.52
CA ALA A 65 6.81 -18.32 11.59
C ALA A 65 6.05 -18.72 10.31
N GLU A 66 6.18 -19.97 9.87
CA GLU A 66 5.46 -20.47 8.68
C GLU A 66 3.96 -20.61 8.97
N ARG A 67 3.57 -21.23 10.08
CA ARG A 67 2.17 -21.32 10.47
C ARG A 67 1.58 -19.93 10.77
N PHE A 68 2.38 -19.05 11.39
CA PHE A 68 1.97 -17.67 11.60
C PHE A 68 1.63 -16.99 10.27
N LEU A 69 2.54 -17.02 9.29
CA LEU A 69 2.32 -16.46 7.96
C LEU A 69 1.04 -17.02 7.31
N ASN A 70 0.84 -18.33 7.37
CA ASN A 70 -0.34 -18.97 6.80
C ASN A 70 -1.64 -18.59 7.52
N THR A 71 -1.57 -18.26 8.81
CA THR A 71 -2.74 -17.85 9.62
C THR A 71 -3.06 -16.37 9.46
N VAL A 72 -2.04 -15.52 9.59
CA VAL A 72 -2.20 -14.06 9.61
C VAL A 72 -2.10 -13.44 8.20
N GLY A 73 -1.50 -14.17 7.25
CA GLY A 73 -1.25 -13.69 5.89
C GLY A 73 -0.03 -12.77 5.76
N ASN A 74 0.56 -12.34 6.86
CA ASN A 74 1.69 -11.42 6.89
C ASN A 74 2.84 -12.01 7.70
N ARG A 75 4.07 -11.58 7.42
CA ARG A 75 5.26 -12.03 8.13
C ARG A 75 5.26 -11.54 9.58
N LEU A 76 5.80 -12.35 10.46
CA LEU A 76 6.01 -11.98 11.85
C LEU A 76 7.24 -11.07 11.96
N GLU A 77 7.00 -9.83 12.35
CA GLU A 77 8.01 -8.78 12.47
C GLU A 77 7.75 -7.94 13.75
N GLY A 78 8.80 -7.32 14.28
CA GLY A 78 8.71 -6.52 15.51
C GLY A 78 7.91 -5.21 15.38
N CYS A 79 7.51 -4.83 14.16
CA CYS A 79 6.64 -3.69 13.91
C CYS A 79 5.14 -4.04 13.99
N LEU A 80 4.75 -5.32 14.10
CA LEU A 80 3.35 -5.71 14.25
C LEU A 80 2.79 -5.35 15.63
N PRO A 81 1.51 -5.01 15.74
CA PRO A 81 0.84 -4.70 17.01
C PRO A 81 0.94 -5.80 18.08
N LEU A 82 0.76 -7.08 17.72
CA LEU A 82 0.82 -8.17 18.71
C LEU A 82 2.18 -8.25 19.42
N PRO A 83 3.34 -8.30 18.74
CA PRO A 83 4.65 -8.17 19.40
C PRO A 83 4.82 -6.87 20.18
N LYS A 84 4.30 -5.73 19.71
CA LYS A 84 4.35 -4.46 20.44
C LYS A 84 3.56 -4.51 21.75
N LEU A 85 2.43 -5.22 21.80
CA LEU A 85 1.66 -5.43 23.03
C LEU A 85 2.43 -6.32 24.02
N MET A 86 3.11 -7.37 23.53
CA MET A 86 4.03 -8.18 24.36
C MET A 86 5.13 -7.28 24.94
N TRP A 87 5.75 -6.44 24.10
CA TRP A 87 6.78 -5.50 24.55
C TRP A 87 6.25 -4.54 25.62
N LEU A 88 5.07 -3.97 25.45
CA LEU A 88 4.43 -3.09 26.42
C LEU A 88 4.22 -3.79 27.77
N ARG A 89 3.74 -5.03 27.75
CA ARG A 89 3.53 -5.83 28.96
C ARG A 89 4.83 -6.07 29.72
N GLU A 90 5.93 -6.29 29.02
CA GLU A 90 7.24 -6.59 29.61
C GLU A 90 7.97 -5.35 30.10
N HIS A 91 7.96 -4.27 29.31
CA HIS A 91 8.79 -3.08 29.56
C HIS A 91 8.04 -1.93 30.22
N GLU A 92 6.71 -1.88 30.05
CA GLU A 92 5.86 -0.83 30.64
C GLU A 92 4.63 -1.44 31.37
N PRO A 93 4.84 -2.34 32.35
CA PRO A 93 3.74 -3.10 32.96
C PRO A 93 2.69 -2.23 33.68
N GLU A 94 3.09 -1.10 34.24
CA GLU A 94 2.16 -0.14 34.85
C GLU A 94 1.28 0.55 33.79
N THR A 95 1.84 0.85 32.63
CA THR A 95 1.10 1.39 31.49
C THR A 95 0.17 0.34 30.94
N TYR A 96 0.67 -0.89 30.74
CA TYR A 96 -0.11 -2.01 30.21
C TYR A 96 -1.31 -2.33 31.11
N ALA A 97 -1.17 -2.32 32.42
CA ALA A 97 -2.24 -2.57 33.36
C ALA A 97 -3.42 -1.57 33.27
N ARG A 98 -3.19 -0.38 32.72
CA ARG A 98 -4.23 0.64 32.50
C ARG A 98 -4.96 0.51 31.17
N ILE A 99 -4.46 -0.33 30.23
CA ILE A 99 -5.08 -0.54 28.94
C ILE A 99 -6.42 -1.23 29.12
N ARG A 100 -7.44 -0.69 28.46
CA ARG A 100 -8.77 -1.30 28.34
C ARG A 100 -9.16 -1.52 26.89
N HIS A 101 -8.60 -0.71 25.98
CA HIS A 101 -8.83 -0.84 24.54
C HIS A 101 -7.53 -0.59 23.80
N VAL A 102 -7.33 -1.31 22.70
CA VAL A 102 -6.25 -1.10 21.74
C VAL A 102 -6.88 -0.88 20.38
N LEU A 103 -6.43 0.14 19.66
CA LEU A 103 -6.83 0.38 18.27
C LEU A 103 -5.60 0.22 17.36
N ILE A 104 -5.81 -0.29 16.16
CA ILE A 104 -4.75 -0.68 15.22
C ILE A 104 -4.52 0.39 14.15
N SER A 105 -5.51 1.26 13.93
CA SER A 105 -5.42 2.35 12.96
C SER A 105 -5.73 3.70 13.59
N SER A 106 -5.05 4.72 13.12
CA SER A 106 -5.26 6.11 13.57
C SER A 106 -6.68 6.62 13.31
N LYS A 107 -7.36 6.12 12.26
CA LYS A 107 -8.74 6.47 11.95
C LYS A 107 -9.72 6.03 13.06
N ASP A 108 -9.46 4.86 13.69
CA ASP A 108 -10.35 4.28 14.70
C ASP A 108 -10.32 5.06 16.01
N TYR A 109 -9.20 5.72 16.30
CA TYR A 109 -9.17 6.68 17.39
C TYR A 109 -10.14 7.86 17.17
N LEU A 110 -10.25 8.34 15.92
CA LEU A 110 -11.22 9.40 15.59
C LEU A 110 -12.66 8.87 15.70
N ILE A 111 -12.91 7.63 15.25
CA ILE A 111 -14.21 6.97 15.38
C ILE A 111 -14.59 6.83 16.85
N ALA A 112 -13.68 6.32 17.69
CA ALA A 112 -13.91 6.19 19.13
C ALA A 112 -14.20 7.53 19.80
N GLN A 113 -13.50 8.61 19.41
CA GLN A 113 -13.75 9.96 19.93
C GLN A 113 -15.08 10.58 19.47
N LEU A 114 -15.59 10.16 18.32
CA LEU A 114 -16.87 10.65 17.80
C LEU A 114 -18.08 9.87 18.33
N THR A 115 -17.95 8.55 18.44
CA THR A 115 -19.06 7.63 18.72
C THR A 115 -19.05 7.06 20.14
N GLY A 116 -17.90 6.93 20.75
CA GLY A 116 -17.68 6.17 21.99
C GLY A 116 -17.39 4.69 21.76
N GLU A 117 -17.37 4.19 20.52
CA GLU A 117 -17.19 2.79 20.19
C GLU A 117 -15.73 2.47 19.85
N CYS A 118 -15.19 1.39 20.43
CA CYS A 118 -13.85 0.86 20.13
C CYS A 118 -13.94 -0.25 19.09
N VAL A 119 -13.80 0.14 17.84
CA VAL A 119 -13.92 -0.75 16.67
C VAL A 119 -12.72 -0.55 15.76
N ASP A 120 -12.52 -1.50 14.86
CA ASP A 120 -11.53 -1.40 13.80
C ASP A 120 -12.00 -2.19 12.56
N ASP A 121 -11.44 -1.93 11.40
CA ASP A 121 -11.79 -2.66 10.19
C ASP A 121 -10.88 -3.88 9.96
N VAL A 122 -11.43 -4.90 9.27
CA VAL A 122 -10.71 -6.16 9.00
C VAL A 122 -9.46 -5.95 8.16
N ALA A 123 -9.43 -4.93 7.28
CA ALA A 123 -8.26 -4.66 6.46
C ALA A 123 -7.10 -4.12 7.30
N ALA A 124 -7.35 -3.13 8.17
CA ALA A 124 -6.35 -2.62 9.09
C ALA A 124 -5.89 -3.72 10.07
N CYS A 125 -6.81 -4.50 10.62
CA CYS A 125 -6.51 -5.57 11.57
C CYS A 125 -5.78 -6.78 10.97
N SER A 126 -5.76 -6.91 9.64
CA SER A 126 -4.88 -7.87 8.95
C SER A 126 -3.41 -7.63 9.24
N THR A 127 -3.04 -6.41 9.62
CA THR A 127 -1.66 -6.06 9.99
C THR A 127 -1.38 -6.16 11.50
N ALA A 128 -2.37 -6.58 12.30
CA ALA A 128 -2.23 -6.64 13.75
C ALA A 128 -1.31 -7.78 14.25
N GLY A 129 -1.13 -8.83 13.43
CA GLY A 129 -0.40 -10.03 13.85
C GLY A 129 -1.20 -10.96 14.77
N ALA A 130 -2.50 -10.74 14.92
CA ALA A 130 -3.39 -11.47 15.81
C ALA A 130 -4.68 -11.97 15.15
N MET A 131 -5.01 -11.48 13.95
CA MET A 131 -6.22 -11.85 13.22
C MET A 131 -5.91 -13.01 12.25
N ASN A 132 -6.80 -13.99 12.19
CA ASN A 132 -6.80 -14.95 11.09
C ASN A 132 -7.38 -14.25 9.84
N ILE A 133 -6.53 -14.05 8.84
CA ILE A 133 -6.85 -13.25 7.67
C ILE A 133 -8.01 -13.85 6.85
N ARG A 134 -8.18 -15.19 6.83
CA ARG A 134 -9.19 -15.85 6.01
C ARG A 134 -10.61 -15.76 6.57
N ASN A 135 -10.74 -15.74 7.90
CA ASN A 135 -12.06 -15.66 8.52
C ASN A 135 -12.38 -14.30 9.16
N GLY A 136 -11.42 -13.36 9.14
CA GLY A 136 -11.60 -12.02 9.69
C GLY A 136 -11.89 -12.01 11.20
N GLN A 137 -11.33 -12.96 11.96
CA GLN A 137 -11.55 -13.08 13.39
C GLN A 137 -10.21 -13.07 14.15
N TRP A 138 -10.22 -12.52 15.37
CA TRP A 138 -9.08 -12.62 16.26
C TRP A 138 -8.74 -14.09 16.53
N ASN A 139 -7.46 -14.44 16.46
CA ASN A 139 -6.97 -15.79 16.72
C ASN A 139 -6.66 -15.97 18.19
N ALA A 140 -7.53 -16.73 18.89
CA ALA A 140 -7.42 -16.94 20.33
C ALA A 140 -6.10 -17.62 20.73
N GLU A 141 -5.61 -18.58 19.95
CA GLU A 141 -4.34 -19.28 20.22
C GLU A 141 -3.14 -18.31 20.14
N LEU A 142 -3.09 -17.43 19.13
CA LEU A 142 -2.04 -16.42 19.02
C LEU A 142 -2.05 -15.45 20.20
N CYS A 143 -3.25 -14.99 20.58
CA CYS A 143 -3.39 -14.09 21.73
C CYS A 143 -2.99 -14.78 23.03
N GLU A 144 -3.37 -16.05 23.24
CA GLU A 144 -3.00 -16.83 24.39
C GLU A 144 -1.48 -17.04 24.50
N VAL A 145 -0.83 -17.48 23.39
CA VAL A 145 0.63 -17.67 23.33
C VAL A 145 1.37 -16.35 23.58
N ALA A 146 0.87 -15.24 23.00
CA ALA A 146 1.41 -13.91 23.26
C ALA A 146 1.12 -13.39 24.69
N GLY A 147 0.19 -14.04 25.42
CA GLY A 147 -0.27 -13.61 26.75
C GLY A 147 -1.02 -12.28 26.71
N ILE A 148 -1.80 -12.04 25.65
CA ILE A 148 -2.60 -10.84 25.45
C ILE A 148 -4.08 -11.18 25.64
N ASP A 149 -4.74 -10.42 26.51
CA ASP A 149 -6.18 -10.54 26.73
C ASP A 149 -6.93 -10.02 25.50
N MET A 150 -7.70 -10.89 24.86
CA MET A 150 -8.48 -10.52 23.68
C MET A 150 -9.55 -9.46 23.95
N THR A 151 -9.95 -9.28 25.20
CA THR A 151 -10.98 -8.28 25.57
C THR A 151 -10.52 -6.84 25.39
N ILE A 152 -9.21 -6.60 25.26
CA ILE A 152 -8.68 -5.27 24.95
C ILE A 152 -8.63 -4.98 23.46
N LEU A 153 -8.80 -6.00 22.60
CA LEU A 153 -8.78 -5.83 21.13
C LEU A 153 -10.12 -5.26 20.64
N PRO A 154 -10.12 -4.49 19.54
CA PRO A 154 -11.32 -3.86 19.03
C PRO A 154 -12.31 -4.87 18.43
N HIS A 155 -13.58 -4.51 18.36
CA HIS A 155 -14.55 -5.25 17.55
C HIS A 155 -14.26 -5.04 16.08
N LEU A 156 -14.26 -6.14 15.29
CA LEU A 156 -13.96 -6.13 13.87
C LEU A 156 -15.19 -5.84 13.04
N HIS A 157 -15.05 -4.95 12.08
CA HIS A 157 -16.10 -4.52 11.18
C HIS A 157 -15.65 -4.53 9.71
N ASN A 158 -16.62 -4.58 8.80
CA ASN A 158 -16.34 -4.30 7.40
C ASN A 158 -16.29 -2.77 7.16
N PRO A 159 -15.54 -2.30 6.17
CA PRO A 159 -15.34 -0.87 5.93
C PRO A 159 -16.61 -0.03 5.79
N GLN A 160 -17.70 -0.61 5.24
CA GLN A 160 -18.97 0.04 5.01
C GLN A 160 -19.94 0.00 6.20
N ASP A 161 -19.59 -0.68 7.28
CA ASP A 161 -20.46 -0.81 8.44
C ASP A 161 -20.67 0.53 9.14
N ASN A 162 -21.91 0.81 9.48
CA ASN A 162 -22.26 1.95 10.33
C ASN A 162 -21.96 1.59 11.79
N ILE A 163 -21.02 2.32 12.39
CA ILE A 163 -20.55 2.08 13.75
C ILE A 163 -21.43 2.78 14.79
N GLY A 164 -22.09 3.84 14.40
CA GLY A 164 -22.90 4.64 15.29
C GLY A 164 -23.04 6.07 14.78
N THR A 165 -23.21 6.99 15.68
CA THR A 165 -23.42 8.40 15.33
C THR A 165 -22.56 9.32 16.20
N VAL A 166 -22.30 10.52 15.70
CA VAL A 166 -21.63 11.57 16.47
C VAL A 166 -22.42 11.87 17.74
N THR A 167 -21.81 11.70 18.90
CA THR A 167 -22.43 11.97 20.20
C THR A 167 -22.57 13.49 20.43
N GLU A 168 -23.46 13.89 21.37
CA GLU A 168 -23.62 15.30 21.75
C GLU A 168 -22.31 15.94 22.23
N SER A 169 -21.52 15.22 23.02
CA SER A 169 -20.22 15.68 23.49
C SER A 169 -19.22 15.86 22.35
N ALA A 170 -19.19 14.91 21.40
CA ALA A 170 -18.34 15.01 20.22
C ALA A 170 -18.79 16.16 19.29
N ALA A 171 -20.08 16.37 19.13
CA ALA A 171 -20.63 17.48 18.35
C ALA A 171 -20.18 18.84 18.88
N GLN A 172 -20.21 19.03 20.20
CA GLN A 172 -19.73 20.26 20.86
C GLN A 172 -18.23 20.52 20.63
N ARG A 173 -17.41 19.46 20.63
CA ARG A 173 -15.95 19.57 20.45
C ARG A 173 -15.53 19.76 18.99
N THR A 174 -16.26 19.19 18.05
CA THR A 174 -15.84 19.08 16.65
C THR A 174 -16.59 19.99 15.69
N GLY A 175 -17.79 20.41 16.07
CA GLY A 175 -18.69 21.19 15.21
C GLY A 175 -19.50 20.34 14.21
N PHE A 176 -19.38 19.01 14.21
CA PHE A 176 -20.32 18.14 13.50
C PHE A 176 -21.69 18.18 14.17
N SER A 177 -22.75 17.84 13.42
CA SER A 177 -24.08 17.67 14.01
C SER A 177 -24.15 16.37 14.80
N ALA A 178 -24.72 16.41 16.02
CA ALA A 178 -25.04 15.19 16.73
C ALA A 178 -25.98 14.32 15.90
N GLY A 179 -25.85 13.01 15.98
CA GLY A 179 -26.60 12.07 15.17
C GLY A 179 -26.07 11.84 13.75
N THR A 180 -25.03 12.56 13.29
CA THR A 180 -24.38 12.27 12.00
C THR A 180 -23.79 10.85 12.04
N ALA A 181 -24.12 10.02 11.03
CA ALA A 181 -23.63 8.65 10.92
C ALA A 181 -22.09 8.60 10.81
N VAL A 182 -21.46 7.61 11.47
CA VAL A 182 -20.03 7.36 11.39
C VAL A 182 -19.81 5.91 10.96
N TYR A 183 -18.97 5.71 9.96
CA TYR A 183 -18.69 4.41 9.36
C TYR A 183 -17.28 3.93 9.70
N ALA A 184 -17.07 2.61 9.66
CA ALA A 184 -15.80 1.99 10.03
C ALA A 184 -14.61 2.51 9.18
N GLY A 185 -14.83 2.69 7.89
CA GLY A 185 -13.76 3.06 6.98
C GLY A 185 -12.75 1.94 6.79
N ILE A 186 -11.66 2.21 6.08
CA ILE A 186 -10.64 1.20 5.75
C ILE A 186 -9.23 1.79 5.95
N GLY A 187 -8.28 0.93 6.26
CA GLY A 187 -6.87 1.32 6.27
C GLY A 187 -6.40 1.95 4.96
N ASP A 188 -5.38 2.80 4.99
CA ASP A 188 -4.92 3.60 3.85
C ASP A 188 -4.55 2.78 2.61
N ALA A 189 -3.92 1.61 2.78
CA ALA A 189 -3.60 0.71 1.67
C ALA A 189 -4.87 0.16 0.99
N GLY A 190 -5.91 -0.19 1.76
CA GLY A 190 -7.21 -0.60 1.23
C GLY A 190 -7.92 0.53 0.49
N ALA A 191 -7.94 1.73 1.08
CA ALA A 191 -8.53 2.91 0.46
C ALA A 191 -7.82 3.29 -0.85
N THR A 192 -6.48 3.23 -0.89
CA THR A 192 -5.70 3.48 -2.09
C THR A 192 -5.97 2.44 -3.18
N THR A 193 -6.12 1.17 -2.80
CA THR A 193 -6.47 0.09 -3.73
C THR A 193 -7.83 0.33 -4.35
N LEU A 194 -8.86 0.62 -3.56
CA LEU A 194 -10.20 0.98 -4.06
C LEU A 194 -10.15 2.21 -4.98
N ALA A 195 -9.40 3.23 -4.57
CA ALA A 195 -9.25 4.47 -5.30
C ALA A 195 -8.60 4.30 -6.68
N SER A 196 -7.77 3.27 -6.81
CA SER A 196 -7.11 2.94 -8.08
C SER A 196 -7.96 2.10 -9.02
N GLY A 197 -9.22 1.81 -8.67
CA GLY A 197 -10.14 0.99 -9.46
C GLY A 197 -9.96 -0.51 -9.24
N VAL A 198 -9.08 -0.93 -8.32
CA VAL A 198 -8.82 -2.35 -8.05
C VAL A 198 -9.79 -2.87 -7.00
N SER A 199 -10.69 -3.75 -7.43
CA SER A 199 -11.69 -4.41 -6.58
C SER A 199 -11.85 -5.90 -6.89
N HIS A 200 -11.34 -6.37 -8.03
CA HIS A 200 -11.52 -7.75 -8.49
C HIS A 200 -10.20 -8.36 -9.01
N PRO A 201 -10.09 -9.70 -9.04
CA PRO A 201 -8.94 -10.37 -9.63
C PRO A 201 -8.74 -9.99 -11.11
N GLY A 202 -7.48 -9.75 -11.48
CA GLY A 202 -7.10 -9.27 -12.82
C GLY A 202 -6.98 -7.75 -12.94
N GLN A 203 -7.51 -7.00 -11.99
CA GLN A 203 -7.25 -5.57 -11.87
C GLN A 203 -5.98 -5.35 -11.06
N TYR A 204 -5.10 -4.49 -11.54
CA TYR A 204 -3.81 -4.19 -10.93
C TYR A 204 -3.62 -2.69 -10.75
N ASN A 205 -3.03 -2.31 -9.63
CA ASN A 205 -2.51 -0.96 -9.42
C ASN A 205 -1.00 -1.02 -9.29
N ILE A 206 -0.30 -0.22 -10.08
CA ILE A 206 1.13 0.02 -9.95
C ILE A 206 1.29 1.37 -9.26
N ASN A 207 1.94 1.39 -8.12
CA ASN A 207 2.32 2.63 -7.45
C ASN A 207 3.82 2.87 -7.61
N ILE A 208 4.19 3.98 -8.23
CA ILE A 208 5.59 4.42 -8.38
C ILE A 208 5.80 5.68 -7.56
N GLY A 209 6.18 5.47 -6.29
CA GLY A 209 6.73 6.48 -5.41
C GLY A 209 8.27 6.45 -5.45
N THR A 210 8.94 6.77 -4.36
CA THR A 210 10.39 6.54 -4.15
C THR A 210 10.73 5.06 -4.38
N SER A 211 10.11 4.16 -3.66
CA SER A 211 9.91 2.75 -3.97
C SER A 211 8.53 2.56 -4.61
N GLY A 212 8.14 1.31 -4.87
CA GLY A 212 6.83 1.04 -5.44
C GLY A 212 6.19 -0.23 -4.90
N TRP A 213 4.96 -0.48 -5.33
CA TRP A 213 4.27 -1.75 -5.13
C TRP A 213 3.32 -2.05 -6.29
N ILE A 214 3.02 -3.31 -6.45
CA ILE A 214 1.94 -3.79 -7.30
C ILE A 214 0.85 -4.30 -6.38
N ALA A 215 -0.35 -3.71 -6.44
CA ALA A 215 -1.50 -4.16 -5.69
C ALA A 215 -2.51 -4.84 -6.61
N THR A 216 -3.17 -5.87 -6.11
CA THR A 216 -4.27 -6.58 -6.76
C THR A 216 -5.19 -7.19 -5.72
N VAL A 217 -6.36 -7.67 -6.15
CA VAL A 217 -7.24 -8.50 -5.34
C VAL A 217 -7.12 -9.95 -5.80
N SER A 218 -7.10 -10.89 -4.85
CA SER A 218 -7.11 -12.32 -5.16
C SER A 218 -7.97 -13.11 -4.17
N PRO A 219 -8.41 -14.35 -4.54
CA PRO A 219 -9.18 -15.22 -3.63
C PRO A 219 -8.38 -15.70 -2.42
N GLU A 220 -7.04 -15.75 -2.53
CA GLU A 220 -6.13 -16.23 -1.49
C GLU A 220 -5.02 -15.20 -1.23
N PRO A 221 -4.51 -15.07 0.00
CA PRO A 221 -3.40 -14.19 0.30
C PRO A 221 -2.09 -14.70 -0.32
N PHE A 222 -1.23 -13.79 -0.78
CA PHE A 222 0.07 -14.10 -1.39
C PHE A 222 1.12 -14.43 -0.32
N THR A 223 1.00 -15.59 0.32
CA THR A 223 1.97 -16.04 1.34
C THR A 223 3.26 -16.59 0.74
N ASP A 224 3.26 -16.92 -0.56
CA ASP A 224 4.40 -17.42 -1.33
C ASP A 224 5.23 -16.30 -2.01
N LYS A 225 4.73 -15.07 -2.05
CA LYS A 225 5.44 -13.94 -2.68
C LYS A 225 6.32 -13.20 -1.66
N PRO A 226 7.61 -12.99 -1.99
CA PRO A 226 8.52 -12.31 -1.08
C PRO A 226 8.05 -10.89 -0.71
N GLY A 227 7.89 -10.64 0.59
CA GLY A 227 7.55 -9.32 1.11
C GLY A 227 6.13 -8.85 0.82
N ALA A 228 5.25 -9.72 0.31
CA ALA A 228 3.85 -9.37 0.11
C ALA A 228 3.19 -8.98 1.43
N ALA A 229 2.42 -7.90 1.39
CA ALA A 229 1.48 -7.51 2.43
C ALA A 229 0.07 -7.91 1.98
N ASN A 230 -0.64 -8.60 2.86
CA ASN A 230 -1.96 -9.14 2.58
C ASN A 230 -2.96 -8.55 3.55
N LEU A 231 -4.09 -8.06 3.04
CA LEU A 231 -5.17 -7.51 3.84
C LEU A 231 -6.47 -8.22 3.49
N ALA A 232 -7.27 -8.57 4.49
CA ALA A 232 -8.66 -8.94 4.25
C ALA A 232 -9.37 -7.73 3.60
N PHE A 233 -10.04 -7.92 2.48
CA PHE A 233 -10.56 -6.76 1.75
C PHE A 233 -11.75 -6.11 2.47
N GLY A 234 -12.68 -6.93 2.98
CA GLY A 234 -13.84 -6.47 3.76
C GLY A 234 -14.88 -5.68 2.97
N VAL A 235 -14.56 -5.23 1.76
CA VAL A 235 -15.49 -4.57 0.83
C VAL A 235 -16.18 -5.60 -0.05
N GLU A 236 -15.39 -6.49 -0.63
CA GLU A 236 -15.78 -7.64 -1.43
C GLU A 236 -15.08 -8.89 -0.88
N GLU A 237 -15.42 -10.05 -1.40
CA GLU A 237 -14.71 -11.29 -1.08
C GLU A 237 -13.25 -11.24 -1.60
N GLY A 238 -12.32 -11.78 -0.80
CA GLY A 238 -10.91 -11.89 -1.15
C GLY A 238 -9.99 -11.01 -0.34
N PHE A 239 -8.79 -10.85 -0.87
CA PHE A 239 -7.67 -10.19 -0.19
C PHE A 239 -7.04 -9.15 -1.10
N VAL A 240 -6.76 -7.97 -0.55
CA VAL A 240 -5.83 -7.03 -1.17
C VAL A 240 -4.43 -7.53 -0.93
N ASN A 241 -3.67 -7.72 -2.00
CA ASN A 241 -2.28 -8.13 -1.94
C ASN A 241 -1.41 -7.04 -2.54
N ALA A 242 -0.50 -6.51 -1.77
CA ALA A 242 0.48 -5.52 -2.20
C ALA A 242 1.88 -6.12 -2.16
N VAL A 243 2.54 -6.19 -3.31
CA VAL A 243 3.90 -6.72 -3.43
C VAL A 243 4.87 -5.58 -3.67
N PRO A 244 5.70 -5.21 -2.67
CA PRO A 244 6.58 -4.07 -2.76
C PRO A 244 7.84 -4.37 -3.55
N PHE A 245 8.31 -3.39 -4.33
CA PHE A 245 9.63 -3.37 -4.95
C PHE A 245 10.39 -2.09 -4.54
N LEU A 246 11.71 -2.20 -4.41
CA LEU A 246 12.51 -1.11 -3.85
C LEU A 246 12.89 -0.05 -4.88
N ASN A 247 13.11 -0.47 -6.11
CA ASN A 247 13.68 0.38 -7.16
C ASN A 247 12.59 0.86 -8.11
N ALA A 248 12.12 2.07 -7.89
CA ALA A 248 11.05 2.72 -8.64
C ALA A 248 11.41 4.17 -9.00
N GLY A 249 10.77 5.16 -8.40
CA GLY A 249 11.03 6.58 -8.64
C GLY A 249 12.44 7.02 -8.27
N ASP A 250 13.09 6.36 -7.31
CA ASP A 250 14.49 6.62 -6.99
C ASP A 250 15.44 6.31 -8.16
N VAL A 251 15.09 5.34 -9.00
CA VAL A 251 15.86 5.07 -10.24
C VAL A 251 15.74 6.27 -11.17
N HIS A 252 14.52 6.77 -11.42
CA HIS A 252 14.29 7.96 -12.23
C HIS A 252 15.02 9.18 -11.65
N LYS A 253 14.91 9.41 -10.34
CA LYS A 253 15.61 10.49 -9.64
C LYS A 253 17.13 10.38 -9.80
N TRP A 254 17.68 9.17 -9.63
CA TRP A 254 19.10 8.93 -9.77
C TRP A 254 19.61 9.21 -11.19
N VAL A 255 18.97 8.67 -12.23
CA VAL A 255 19.40 8.94 -13.62
C VAL A 255 19.20 10.40 -14.01
N THR A 256 18.15 11.07 -13.50
CA THR A 256 17.94 12.52 -13.69
C THR A 256 19.10 13.32 -13.09
N GLY A 257 19.56 12.94 -11.88
CA GLY A 257 20.73 13.56 -11.27
C GLY A 257 22.02 13.35 -12.06
N VAL A 258 22.22 12.13 -12.60
CA VAL A 258 23.47 11.76 -13.29
C VAL A 258 23.54 12.33 -14.71
N PHE A 259 22.43 12.32 -15.48
CA PHE A 259 22.45 12.61 -16.91
C PHE A 259 21.78 13.94 -17.28
N ALA A 260 21.01 14.54 -16.37
CA ALA A 260 20.29 15.80 -16.60
C ALA A 260 20.45 16.83 -15.46
N ASP A 261 21.51 16.69 -14.63
CA ASP A 261 21.84 17.62 -13.53
C ASP A 261 20.65 17.93 -12.59
N GLY A 262 19.73 16.98 -12.43
CA GLY A 262 18.54 17.11 -11.61
C GLY A 262 17.36 17.83 -12.28
N ASP A 263 17.48 18.21 -13.56
CA ASP A 263 16.41 18.84 -14.33
C ASP A 263 15.47 17.79 -14.97
N TYR A 264 14.26 17.70 -14.45
CA TYR A 264 13.23 16.77 -14.93
C TYR A 264 12.69 17.13 -16.33
N VAL A 265 12.77 18.38 -16.76
CA VAL A 265 12.37 18.78 -18.12
C VAL A 265 13.37 18.26 -19.12
N GLU A 266 14.68 18.42 -18.84
CA GLU A 266 15.74 17.85 -19.66
C GLU A 266 15.72 16.31 -19.62
N ALA A 267 15.43 15.72 -18.45
CA ALA A 267 15.26 14.27 -18.32
C ALA A 267 14.18 13.73 -19.24
N HIS A 268 12.99 14.35 -19.23
CA HIS A 268 11.88 14.00 -20.14
C HIS A 268 12.32 14.09 -21.60
N ARG A 269 12.96 15.19 -22.00
CA ARG A 269 13.45 15.39 -23.39
C ARG A 269 14.45 14.30 -23.79
N LEU A 270 15.36 13.89 -22.89
CA LEU A 270 16.32 12.82 -23.16
C LEU A 270 15.61 11.47 -23.34
N ILE A 271 14.65 11.13 -22.47
CA ILE A 271 13.87 9.89 -22.59
C ILE A 271 13.16 9.81 -23.94
N GLU A 272 12.53 10.90 -24.40
CA GLU A 272 11.84 10.94 -25.69
C GLU A 272 12.80 10.90 -26.90
N THR A 273 14.04 11.38 -26.75
CA THR A 273 15.03 11.39 -27.82
C THR A 273 15.54 9.98 -28.15
N SER A 274 15.64 9.10 -27.16
CA SER A 274 16.06 7.72 -27.37
C SER A 274 14.89 6.87 -27.90
N LYS A 275 15.19 5.93 -28.77
CA LYS A 275 14.21 4.99 -29.33
C LYS A 275 13.79 3.92 -28.31
N PRO A 276 12.58 3.35 -28.44
CA PRO A 276 12.18 2.17 -27.69
C PRO A 276 13.24 1.06 -27.76
N GLY A 277 13.56 0.47 -26.61
CA GLY A 277 14.65 -0.51 -26.47
C GLY A 277 16.04 0.11 -26.34
N SER A 278 16.11 1.46 -26.16
CA SER A 278 17.32 2.20 -25.77
C SER A 278 18.55 1.88 -26.63
N ASN A 279 18.35 1.72 -27.94
CA ASN A 279 19.37 1.31 -28.91
C ASN A 279 20.14 0.04 -28.49
N GLY A 280 19.49 -0.89 -27.76
CA GLY A 280 20.06 -2.15 -27.32
C GLY A 280 20.72 -2.11 -25.92
N VAL A 281 20.78 -0.95 -25.29
CA VAL A 281 21.22 -0.81 -23.89
C VAL A 281 20.14 -1.35 -22.95
N LEU A 282 20.56 -2.14 -21.97
CA LEU A 282 19.72 -2.65 -20.90
C LEU A 282 20.20 -2.13 -19.55
N CYS A 283 19.29 -1.85 -18.64
CA CYS A 283 19.58 -1.50 -17.26
C CYS A 283 18.93 -2.51 -16.30
N LEU A 284 19.75 -3.12 -15.43
CA LEU A 284 19.25 -3.79 -14.23
C LEU A 284 19.08 -2.70 -13.15
N PRO A 285 17.85 -2.35 -12.70
CA PRO A 285 17.61 -1.09 -11.97
C PRO A 285 17.86 -1.17 -10.46
N TYR A 286 18.46 -2.24 -9.93
CA TYR A 286 18.51 -2.57 -8.50
C TYR A 286 19.58 -1.77 -7.74
N LEU A 287 19.35 -0.48 -7.53
CA LEU A 287 20.33 0.43 -6.90
C LEU A 287 20.59 0.12 -5.41
N VAL A 288 19.56 -0.38 -4.69
CA VAL A 288 19.58 -0.60 -3.23
C VAL A 288 19.29 -2.06 -2.83
N GLY A 289 19.58 -2.99 -3.72
CA GLY A 289 19.06 -4.35 -3.60
C GLY A 289 17.62 -4.45 -4.10
N GLU A 290 16.99 -5.62 -4.03
CA GLU A 290 15.59 -5.77 -4.44
C GLU A 290 14.86 -6.80 -3.58
N ARG A 291 13.55 -6.58 -3.38
CA ARG A 291 12.63 -7.50 -2.70
C ARG A 291 11.83 -8.34 -3.69
N PHE A 292 11.32 -7.72 -4.74
CA PHE A 292 10.48 -8.35 -5.74
C PHE A 292 10.75 -7.74 -7.12
N PRO A 293 10.85 -8.54 -8.19
CA PRO A 293 10.60 -9.99 -8.27
C PRO A 293 11.77 -10.87 -7.82
N VAL A 294 12.90 -10.27 -7.44
CA VAL A 294 14.08 -11.00 -6.96
C VAL A 294 14.36 -10.65 -5.50
N MET A 295 14.55 -11.65 -4.64
CA MET A 295 14.85 -11.43 -3.23
C MET A 295 16.38 -11.43 -3.04
N ASN A 296 17.01 -10.28 -3.27
CA ASN A 296 18.43 -10.11 -3.07
C ASN A 296 18.77 -8.69 -2.56
N PRO A 297 19.09 -8.51 -1.27
CA PRO A 297 19.42 -7.20 -0.70
C PRO A 297 20.79 -6.68 -1.14
N ASN A 298 21.67 -7.55 -1.68
CA ASN A 298 23.05 -7.21 -2.03
C ASN A 298 23.22 -6.85 -3.50
N ILE A 299 22.31 -7.29 -4.39
CA ILE A 299 22.38 -6.98 -5.82
C ILE A 299 22.48 -5.47 -6.05
N ARG A 300 23.24 -5.05 -7.05
CA ARG A 300 23.36 -3.65 -7.47
C ARG A 300 23.02 -3.50 -8.94
N GLY A 301 22.67 -2.25 -9.30
CA GLY A 301 22.31 -1.88 -10.67
C GLY A 301 23.47 -2.05 -11.66
N ALA A 302 23.14 -2.33 -12.91
CA ALA A 302 24.11 -2.48 -13.99
C ALA A 302 23.54 -2.01 -15.33
N TYR A 303 24.41 -1.44 -16.17
CA TYR A 303 24.12 -1.21 -17.58
C TYR A 303 24.88 -2.24 -18.43
N VAL A 304 24.21 -2.77 -19.46
CA VAL A 304 24.73 -3.79 -20.34
C VAL A 304 24.40 -3.45 -21.80
N GLY A 305 25.32 -3.74 -22.71
CA GLY A 305 25.13 -3.48 -24.14
C GLY A 305 25.58 -2.08 -24.59
N LEU A 306 26.48 -1.45 -23.83
CA LEU A 306 27.09 -0.18 -24.22
C LEU A 306 28.00 -0.36 -25.43
N ASP A 307 27.96 0.61 -26.34
CA ASP A 307 28.85 0.74 -27.49
C ASP A 307 29.33 2.21 -27.66
N PRO A 308 30.23 2.50 -28.60
CA PRO A 308 30.75 3.87 -28.79
C PRO A 308 29.69 4.91 -29.17
N ASP A 309 28.54 4.50 -29.70
CA ASP A 309 27.46 5.39 -30.13
C ASP A 309 26.39 5.57 -29.03
N THR A 310 26.51 4.87 -27.92
CA THR A 310 25.58 4.97 -26.78
C THR A 310 25.57 6.38 -26.20
N THR A 311 24.38 6.94 -26.09
CA THR A 311 24.18 8.29 -25.57
C THR A 311 23.62 8.29 -24.15
N LYS A 312 23.72 9.46 -23.47
CA LYS A 312 23.06 9.66 -22.17
C LYS A 312 21.55 9.48 -22.24
N ALA A 313 20.93 9.75 -23.39
CA ALA A 313 19.50 9.54 -23.64
C ALA A 313 19.15 8.04 -23.60
N ASP A 314 19.99 7.19 -24.20
CA ASP A 314 19.81 5.74 -24.19
C ASP A 314 19.94 5.18 -22.78
N MET A 315 20.94 5.62 -22.02
CA MET A 315 21.12 5.19 -20.65
C MET A 315 19.95 5.61 -19.74
N MET A 316 19.44 6.83 -19.91
CA MET A 316 18.30 7.33 -19.15
C MET A 316 17.03 6.53 -19.45
N ARG A 317 16.72 6.32 -20.74
CA ARG A 317 15.58 5.53 -21.14
C ARG A 317 15.70 4.07 -20.69
N ALA A 318 16.87 3.45 -20.83
CA ALA A 318 17.13 2.08 -20.41
C ALA A 318 16.86 1.86 -18.92
N ALA A 319 17.11 2.86 -18.06
CA ALA A 319 16.81 2.76 -16.64
C ALA A 319 15.29 2.67 -16.37
N LEU A 320 14.48 3.48 -17.05
CA LEU A 320 13.02 3.45 -16.89
C LEU A 320 12.43 2.16 -17.52
N GLU A 321 12.96 1.73 -18.65
CA GLU A 321 12.63 0.44 -19.26
C GLU A 321 12.98 -0.72 -18.36
N GLY A 322 14.13 -0.67 -17.67
CA GLY A 322 14.55 -1.67 -16.70
C GLY A 322 13.59 -1.82 -15.53
N VAL A 323 13.08 -0.70 -14.97
CA VAL A 323 12.03 -0.74 -13.94
C VAL A 323 10.73 -1.34 -14.51
N ALA A 324 10.34 -0.95 -15.73
CA ALA A 324 9.15 -1.51 -16.37
C ALA A 324 9.29 -3.04 -16.61
N PHE A 325 10.47 -3.52 -17.01
CA PHE A 325 10.76 -4.95 -17.16
C PHE A 325 10.71 -5.68 -15.81
N SER A 326 11.21 -5.07 -14.73
CA SER A 326 11.13 -5.64 -13.38
C SER A 326 9.67 -5.76 -12.92
N ILE A 327 8.84 -4.74 -13.18
CA ILE A 327 7.39 -4.77 -12.92
C ILE A 327 6.72 -5.88 -13.74
N ARG A 328 7.00 -6.00 -15.05
CA ARG A 328 6.49 -7.07 -15.91
C ARG A 328 6.83 -8.45 -15.36
N GLN A 329 8.10 -8.68 -15.01
CA GLN A 329 8.57 -9.93 -14.42
C GLN A 329 7.81 -10.27 -13.13
N GLY A 330 7.55 -9.25 -12.31
CA GLY A 330 6.76 -9.40 -11.10
C GLY A 330 5.32 -9.80 -11.40
N MET A 331 4.66 -9.09 -12.30
CA MET A 331 3.26 -9.35 -12.66
C MET A 331 3.06 -10.73 -13.31
N GLU A 332 4.02 -11.21 -14.09
CA GLU A 332 3.99 -12.55 -14.69
C GLU A 332 4.04 -13.69 -13.65
N SER A 333 4.41 -13.39 -12.40
CA SER A 333 4.39 -14.36 -11.30
C SER A 333 3.02 -14.46 -10.62
N PHE A 334 2.05 -13.64 -11.00
CA PHE A 334 0.69 -13.68 -10.48
C PHE A 334 -0.21 -14.57 -11.34
N ASP A 335 -1.17 -15.25 -10.70
CA ASP A 335 -2.04 -16.20 -11.41
C ASP A 335 -3.04 -15.51 -12.33
N ALA A 336 -3.58 -14.37 -11.91
CA ALA A 336 -4.56 -13.62 -12.69
C ALA A 336 -3.87 -12.80 -13.77
N LYS A 337 -4.33 -12.95 -15.03
CA LYS A 337 -3.86 -12.09 -16.12
C LYS A 337 -4.46 -10.69 -15.98
N PRO A 338 -3.69 -9.64 -16.32
CA PRO A 338 -4.20 -8.28 -16.30
C PRO A 338 -5.44 -8.11 -17.20
N THR A 339 -6.49 -7.51 -16.66
CA THR A 339 -7.66 -7.00 -17.40
C THR A 339 -7.67 -5.47 -17.39
N GLU A 340 -7.20 -4.88 -16.30
CA GLU A 340 -7.09 -3.44 -16.09
C GLU A 340 -5.81 -3.16 -15.30
N ILE A 341 -5.08 -2.12 -15.68
CA ILE A 341 -3.88 -1.67 -14.97
C ILE A 341 -3.96 -0.16 -14.75
N SER A 342 -3.98 0.25 -13.50
CA SER A 342 -3.86 1.65 -13.12
C SER A 342 -2.47 1.99 -12.62
N LEU A 343 -2.06 3.25 -12.78
CA LEU A 343 -0.77 3.77 -12.32
C LEU A 343 -1.00 5.02 -11.46
N ILE A 344 -0.42 5.02 -10.29
CA ILE A 344 -0.44 6.16 -9.36
C ILE A 344 0.97 6.46 -8.84
N GLY A 345 1.10 7.54 -8.07
CA GLY A 345 2.36 7.98 -7.48
C GLY A 345 3.13 8.98 -8.33
N GLY A 346 4.32 9.37 -7.87
CA GLY A 346 5.14 10.39 -8.52
C GLY A 346 5.58 10.04 -9.95
N GLY A 347 5.81 8.75 -10.21
CA GLY A 347 6.19 8.23 -11.53
C GLY A 347 5.12 8.44 -12.60
N ALA A 348 3.86 8.53 -12.22
CA ALA A 348 2.76 8.80 -13.14
C ALA A 348 2.80 10.21 -13.77
N ARG A 349 3.62 11.11 -13.24
CA ARG A 349 3.84 12.45 -13.79
C ARG A 349 4.77 12.44 -15.01
N GLU A 350 5.59 11.39 -15.18
CA GLU A 350 6.48 11.23 -16.33
C GLU A 350 5.74 10.51 -17.47
N LYS A 351 5.21 11.29 -18.42
CA LYS A 351 4.38 10.77 -19.52
C LYS A 351 5.10 9.74 -20.39
N ALA A 352 6.39 9.95 -20.67
CA ALA A 352 7.19 8.99 -21.42
C ALA A 352 7.31 7.65 -20.66
N TRP A 353 7.38 7.67 -19.33
CA TRP A 353 7.41 6.45 -18.54
C TRP A 353 6.05 5.73 -18.50
N CYS A 354 4.95 6.49 -18.45
CA CYS A 354 3.61 5.90 -18.58
C CYS A 354 3.46 5.15 -19.91
N GLN A 355 3.96 5.72 -21.03
CA GLN A 355 3.96 5.06 -22.32
C GLN A 355 4.90 3.83 -22.34
N ILE A 356 6.11 3.92 -21.77
CA ILE A 356 7.03 2.78 -21.64
C ILE A 356 6.36 1.63 -20.87
N LEU A 357 5.66 1.92 -19.77
CA LEU A 357 4.93 0.92 -19.02
C LEU A 357 3.83 0.26 -19.87
N ALA A 358 3.03 1.04 -20.59
CA ALA A 358 1.99 0.49 -21.46
C ALA A 358 2.59 -0.44 -22.52
N ASP A 359 3.68 -0.01 -23.16
CA ASP A 359 4.35 -0.76 -24.22
C ASP A 359 5.01 -2.05 -23.69
N VAL A 360 5.70 -1.97 -22.54
CA VAL A 360 6.39 -3.09 -21.95
C VAL A 360 5.42 -4.12 -21.37
N LEU A 361 4.33 -3.67 -20.74
CA LEU A 361 3.30 -4.57 -20.18
C LEU A 361 2.33 -5.08 -21.24
N GLU A 362 2.40 -4.54 -22.46
CA GLU A 362 1.49 -4.87 -23.58
C GLU A 362 0.00 -4.70 -23.18
N HIS A 363 -0.27 -3.71 -22.31
CA HIS A 363 -1.60 -3.45 -21.75
C HIS A 363 -1.86 -1.94 -21.61
N PRO A 364 -3.10 -1.47 -21.80
CA PRO A 364 -3.46 -0.09 -21.50
C PRO A 364 -3.15 0.26 -20.04
N ILE A 365 -2.61 1.46 -19.80
CA ILE A 365 -2.32 1.98 -18.47
C ILE A 365 -3.22 3.19 -18.19
N GLU A 366 -4.00 3.12 -17.13
CA GLU A 366 -4.86 4.18 -16.66
C GLU A 366 -4.16 5.06 -15.62
N VAL A 367 -4.07 6.35 -15.90
CA VAL A 367 -3.45 7.34 -15.00
C VAL A 367 -4.51 8.32 -14.56
N PHE A 368 -4.81 8.33 -13.26
CA PHE A 368 -5.79 9.23 -12.69
C PHE A 368 -5.19 10.58 -12.30
N ALA A 369 -5.82 11.66 -12.75
CA ALA A 369 -5.55 12.99 -12.21
C ALA A 369 -6.10 13.09 -10.76
N ASN A 370 -5.49 13.98 -9.95
CA ASN A 370 -5.93 14.20 -8.57
C ASN A 370 -5.91 12.97 -7.65
N ALA A 371 -4.90 12.10 -7.81
CA ALA A 371 -4.75 10.86 -7.03
C ALA A 371 -4.86 11.09 -5.49
N ASP A 372 -4.55 12.29 -5.01
CA ASP A 372 -4.58 12.64 -3.59
C ASP A 372 -5.99 12.60 -2.96
N ILE A 373 -7.04 12.88 -3.75
CA ILE A 373 -8.43 12.87 -3.24
C ILE A 373 -9.16 11.56 -3.53
N LEU A 374 -8.62 10.72 -4.42
CA LEU A 374 -9.27 9.48 -4.85
C LEU A 374 -9.64 8.54 -3.70
N PRO A 375 -8.80 8.32 -2.68
CA PRO A 375 -9.17 7.47 -1.55
C PRO A 375 -10.43 7.97 -0.83
N ALA A 376 -10.57 9.28 -0.63
CA ALA A 376 -11.74 9.86 0.01
C ALA A 376 -13.02 9.70 -0.87
N VAL A 377 -12.88 9.86 -2.19
CA VAL A 377 -13.96 9.68 -3.16
C VAL A 377 -14.40 8.21 -3.21
N ALA A 378 -13.47 7.27 -3.26
CA ALA A 378 -13.74 5.83 -3.25
C ALA A 378 -14.50 5.43 -1.98
N MET A 379 -14.07 5.92 -0.82
CA MET A 379 -14.74 5.67 0.45
C MET A 379 -16.18 6.25 0.48
N ALA A 380 -16.36 7.46 -0.05
CA ALA A 380 -17.70 8.05 -0.16
C ALA A 380 -18.60 7.24 -1.10
N SER A 381 -18.09 6.78 -2.24
CA SER A 381 -18.84 5.94 -3.18
C SER A 381 -19.29 4.64 -2.54
N LEU A 382 -18.40 4.00 -1.75
CA LEU A 382 -18.69 2.74 -1.08
C LEU A 382 -19.88 2.85 -0.11
N VAL A 383 -19.89 3.90 0.71
CA VAL A 383 -20.89 4.06 1.78
C VAL A 383 -22.20 4.62 1.28
N PHE A 384 -22.16 5.55 0.32
CA PHE A 384 -23.37 6.23 -0.16
C PHE A 384 -23.94 5.61 -1.45
N ASN A 385 -23.35 4.51 -1.91
CA ASN A 385 -23.78 3.79 -3.11
C ASN A 385 -23.93 4.72 -4.34
N VAL A 386 -22.88 5.51 -4.58
CA VAL A 386 -22.77 6.41 -5.74
C VAL A 386 -21.62 5.91 -6.62
N PRO A 387 -21.84 4.82 -7.38
CA PRO A 387 -20.75 4.12 -8.09
C PRO A 387 -20.03 5.01 -9.12
N ASP A 388 -20.74 5.94 -9.75
CA ASP A 388 -20.18 6.84 -10.76
C ASP A 388 -19.44 8.05 -10.18
N LEU A 389 -19.35 8.18 -8.84
CA LEU A 389 -18.72 9.33 -8.21
C LEU A 389 -17.23 9.39 -8.55
N LEU A 390 -16.54 8.27 -8.49
CA LEU A 390 -15.13 8.18 -8.91
C LEU A 390 -14.94 8.66 -10.35
N GLN A 391 -15.74 8.14 -11.30
CA GLN A 391 -15.68 8.52 -12.71
C GLN A 391 -16.07 9.98 -12.94
N SER A 392 -16.97 10.53 -12.14
CA SER A 392 -17.42 11.93 -12.27
C SER A 392 -16.40 12.96 -11.76
N VAL A 393 -15.51 12.55 -10.84
CA VAL A 393 -14.53 13.42 -10.17
C VAL A 393 -13.11 13.26 -10.75
N CYS A 394 -12.83 12.12 -11.41
CA CYS A 394 -11.50 11.77 -11.86
C CYS A 394 -11.37 11.83 -13.36
N GLU A 395 -10.52 12.75 -13.84
CA GLU A 395 -10.01 12.67 -15.20
C GLU A 395 -9.00 11.52 -15.28
N CYS A 396 -9.22 10.60 -16.23
CA CYS A 396 -8.34 9.47 -16.51
C CYS A 396 -7.66 9.66 -17.87
N THR A 397 -6.34 9.56 -17.88
CA THR A 397 -5.56 9.48 -19.13
C THR A 397 -5.18 8.03 -19.37
N VAL A 398 -5.53 7.49 -20.55
CA VAL A 398 -5.20 6.10 -20.89
C VAL A 398 -4.05 6.08 -21.90
N TYR A 399 -2.95 5.42 -21.54
CA TYR A 399 -1.81 5.17 -22.41
C TYR A 399 -2.00 3.80 -23.07
N GLN A 400 -2.22 3.79 -24.38
CA GLN A 400 -2.37 2.55 -25.15
C GLN A 400 -1.00 2.00 -25.54
N PRO A 401 -0.79 0.65 -25.47
CA PRO A 401 0.43 0.04 -25.96
C PRO A 401 0.60 0.28 -27.45
N ASN A 402 1.82 0.66 -27.86
CA ASN A 402 2.16 0.86 -29.26
C ASN A 402 2.56 -0.47 -29.91
N PRO A 403 1.79 -1.00 -30.88
CA PRO A 403 2.10 -2.28 -31.52
C PRO A 403 3.44 -2.29 -32.28
N ASP A 404 3.92 -1.13 -32.72
CA ASP A 404 5.20 -1.03 -33.44
C ASP A 404 6.41 -1.27 -32.53
N THR A 405 6.27 -1.10 -31.21
CA THR A 405 7.33 -1.34 -30.22
C THR A 405 7.33 -2.75 -29.66
N ALA A 406 6.26 -3.52 -29.82
CA ALA A 406 6.03 -4.82 -29.18
C ALA A 406 7.19 -5.80 -29.41
N ARG A 407 7.67 -5.94 -30.65
CA ARG A 407 8.80 -6.85 -30.94
C ARG A 407 10.09 -6.39 -30.26
N THR A 408 10.38 -5.08 -30.28
CA THR A 408 11.58 -4.50 -29.67
C THR A 408 11.60 -4.77 -28.17
N TYR A 409 10.48 -4.52 -27.49
CA TYR A 409 10.39 -4.74 -26.04
C TYR A 409 10.34 -6.23 -25.68
N ALA A 410 9.73 -7.09 -26.47
CA ALA A 410 9.78 -8.53 -26.24
C ALA A 410 11.23 -9.09 -26.34
N ASP A 411 12.02 -8.59 -27.32
CA ASP A 411 13.43 -8.97 -27.45
C ASP A 411 14.29 -8.42 -26.30
N ALA A 412 14.08 -7.15 -25.92
CA ALA A 412 14.77 -6.52 -24.81
C ALA A 412 14.44 -7.21 -23.47
N TYR A 413 13.18 -7.53 -23.22
CA TYR A 413 12.73 -8.21 -22.01
C TYR A 413 13.34 -9.61 -21.86
N ARG A 414 13.37 -10.42 -22.93
CA ARG A 414 14.05 -11.73 -22.89
C ARG A 414 15.52 -11.61 -22.49
N ARG A 415 16.24 -10.60 -22.99
CA ARG A 415 17.62 -10.32 -22.59
C ARG A 415 17.71 -9.83 -21.15
N PHE A 416 16.78 -8.96 -20.71
CA PHE A 416 16.70 -8.47 -19.34
C PHE A 416 16.57 -9.59 -18.33
N LEU A 417 15.73 -10.59 -18.57
CA LEU A 417 15.52 -11.74 -17.68
C LEU A 417 16.83 -12.54 -17.43
N SER A 418 17.80 -12.48 -18.33
CA SER A 418 19.09 -13.14 -18.15
C SER A 418 20.08 -12.36 -17.29
N LEU A 419 19.86 -11.05 -17.06
CA LEU A 419 20.84 -10.20 -16.37
C LEU A 419 20.99 -10.58 -14.90
N TYR A 420 19.88 -10.71 -14.16
CA TYR A 420 19.95 -11.04 -12.75
C TYR A 420 20.64 -12.39 -12.49
N PRO A 421 20.31 -13.48 -13.18
CA PRO A 421 21.05 -14.76 -13.01
C PRO A 421 22.55 -14.65 -13.28
N MET A 422 22.99 -13.80 -14.22
CA MET A 422 24.40 -13.59 -14.51
C MET A 422 25.09 -12.76 -13.44
N LEU A 423 24.46 -11.68 -12.96
CA LEU A 423 25.07 -10.71 -12.06
C LEU A 423 25.03 -11.13 -10.59
N ARG A 424 24.06 -11.95 -10.17
CA ARG A 424 23.95 -12.42 -8.77
C ARG A 424 25.16 -13.25 -8.29
N THR A 425 26.00 -13.70 -9.20
CA THR A 425 27.24 -14.45 -8.88
C THR A 425 28.43 -13.55 -8.63
N MET A 426 28.26 -12.23 -8.78
CA MET A 426 29.31 -11.23 -8.55
C MET A 426 29.24 -10.62 -7.14
N ASP A 427 28.28 -11.05 -6.33
CA ASP A 427 28.06 -10.60 -4.93
C ASP A 427 29.05 -11.27 -3.97
#